data_888815063f89cf97fc76569f1834252d
#
_entry.id   888815063f89cf97fc76569f1834252d
#
_cell.length_a   1.000
_cell.length_b   1.000
_cell.length_c   1.000
_cell.angle_alpha   90.00
_cell.angle_beta   90.00
_cell.angle_gamma   90.00
#
_symmetry.space_group_name_H-M   'P 1'
#
loop_
_entity.id
_entity.type
_entity.pdbx_description
1 polymer ?
#
loop_
_entity_poly.entity_id
_entity_poly.type
_entity_poly.pdbx_seq_one_letter_code
_entity_poly.pdbx_strand_id
1 'polypeptide(L)'
;MFYNLFSKLSDPKSLEWNEIDYTGEILIGYAFDDGMDYDESSGMSYEEYCEKYGQKVVDYNEKDGEYFINLMSEIKDTLKNDKLSKDFDTMIEDMRQAKNTHDVQYIIDIYHIAHDMDYYLLRYGSENMAGYVQDMSTVNTYYGALEVYE
;
A
#
# COMPACT_ATOMS: atom_id res chain seq x y z
N MET A 1 10.34 10.62 -6.69
CA MET A 1 10.36 9.61 -5.61
C MET A 1 10.11 8.18 -6.13
N PHE A 2 9.05 7.92 -6.90
CA PHE A 2 8.73 6.59 -7.45
C PHE A 2 9.78 6.04 -8.44
N TYR A 3 10.40 6.90 -9.25
CA TYR A 3 11.44 6.49 -10.20
C TYR A 3 12.63 5.79 -9.53
N ASN A 4 12.99 6.20 -8.32
CA ASN A 4 14.05 5.56 -7.55
C ASN A 4 13.65 4.17 -7.00
N LEU A 5 12.38 3.97 -6.65
CA LEU A 5 11.89 2.69 -6.15
C LEU A 5 11.87 1.64 -7.27
N PHE A 6 11.30 1.97 -8.43
CA PHE A 6 11.27 1.06 -9.57
C PHE A 6 12.68 0.70 -10.06
N SER A 7 13.61 1.66 -10.05
CA SER A 7 15.00 1.39 -10.38
C SER A 7 15.67 0.40 -9.43
N LYS A 8 15.35 0.45 -8.15
CA LYS A 8 15.89 -0.47 -7.16
C LYS A 8 15.23 -1.86 -7.27
N LEU A 9 13.91 -1.91 -7.45
CA LEU A 9 13.17 -3.15 -7.64
C LEU A 9 13.43 -3.82 -9.01
N SER A 10 14.10 -3.13 -9.95
CA SER A 10 14.48 -3.74 -11.24
C SER A 10 15.54 -4.85 -11.11
N ASP A 11 16.27 -4.90 -9.99
CA ASP A 11 17.09 -6.07 -9.64
C ASP A 11 16.25 -7.02 -8.76
N PRO A 12 15.94 -8.25 -9.24
CA PRO A 12 15.17 -9.24 -8.47
C PRO A 12 15.83 -9.67 -7.15
N LYS A 13 17.10 -9.33 -6.95
CA LYS A 13 17.85 -9.61 -5.72
C LYS A 13 18.02 -8.40 -4.81
N SER A 14 17.40 -7.28 -5.16
CA SER A 14 17.43 -6.09 -4.34
C SER A 14 16.84 -6.34 -2.95
N LEU A 15 17.44 -5.74 -1.94
CA LEU A 15 16.96 -5.84 -0.56
C LEU A 15 15.60 -5.15 -0.36
N GLU A 16 15.22 -4.25 -1.26
CA GLU A 16 13.91 -3.59 -1.25
C GLU A 16 12.76 -4.58 -1.44
N TRP A 17 12.99 -5.73 -2.08
CA TRP A 17 11.99 -6.80 -2.19
C TRP A 17 11.62 -7.40 -0.84
N ASN A 18 12.53 -7.35 0.14
CA ASN A 18 12.23 -7.84 1.48
C ASN A 18 11.06 -7.09 2.13
N GLU A 19 10.86 -5.81 1.82
CA GLU A 19 9.73 -5.04 2.33
C GLU A 19 8.40 -5.51 1.71
N ILE A 20 8.42 -5.97 0.47
CA ILE A 20 7.24 -6.50 -0.24
C ILE A 20 6.95 -7.93 0.16
N ASP A 21 8.01 -8.74 0.31
CA ASP A 21 7.92 -10.16 0.67
C ASP A 21 7.53 -10.41 2.11
N TYR A 22 7.83 -9.43 2.97
CA TYR A 22 7.61 -9.56 4.40
C TYR A 22 6.14 -9.94 4.67
N THR A 23 5.94 -11.04 5.37
CA THR A 23 4.63 -11.53 5.80
C THR A 23 4.44 -11.19 7.28
N GLY A 24 4.58 -9.93 7.59
CA GLY A 24 4.70 -9.27 8.85
C GLY A 24 4.28 -10.04 10.10
N GLU A 25 5.18 -10.21 11.01
CA GLU A 25 4.76 -10.27 12.42
C GLU A 25 4.06 -8.94 12.72
N ILE A 26 2.79 -9.01 13.11
CA ILE A 26 2.09 -7.88 13.69
C ILE A 26 2.94 -7.41 14.85
N LEU A 27 3.59 -6.26 14.72
CA LEU A 27 4.33 -5.67 15.81
C LEU A 27 3.31 -5.19 16.84
N ILE A 28 3.14 -5.97 17.88
CA ILE A 28 2.35 -5.58 19.03
C ILE A 28 3.28 -4.78 19.93
N GLY A 29 3.09 -3.47 19.96
CA GLY A 29 3.76 -2.55 20.85
C GLY A 29 2.81 -1.99 21.91
N TYR A 30 3.36 -1.20 22.78
CA TYR A 30 2.58 -0.39 23.73
C TYR A 30 2.97 1.07 23.56
N ALA A 31 1.97 1.93 23.38
CA ALA A 31 2.14 3.37 23.45
C ALA A 31 1.75 3.86 24.85
N PHE A 32 2.49 4.82 25.36
CA PHE A 32 2.18 5.51 26.62
C PHE A 32 1.66 6.91 26.30
N ASP A 33 0.82 7.43 27.19
CA ASP A 33 0.42 8.83 27.11
C ASP A 33 1.63 9.77 27.17
N ASP A 34 1.52 10.94 26.53
CA ASP A 34 2.61 11.91 26.40
C ASP A 34 3.34 12.16 27.72
N GLY A 35 4.61 11.80 27.75
CA GLY A 35 5.52 11.99 28.89
C GLY A 35 5.58 10.86 29.91
N MET A 36 4.89 9.75 29.67
CA MET A 36 5.05 8.52 30.45
C MET A 36 6.06 7.60 29.77
N ASP A 37 7.14 7.31 30.49
CA ASP A 37 8.09 6.25 30.14
C ASP A 37 8.00 5.13 31.19
N TYR A 38 8.60 3.99 30.87
CA TYR A 38 8.75 2.91 31.84
C TYR A 38 9.48 3.40 33.08
N ASP A 39 8.81 3.27 34.23
CA ASP A 39 9.39 3.64 35.52
C ASP A 39 10.03 2.41 36.20
N GLU A 40 11.36 2.31 36.11
CA GLU A 40 12.14 1.25 36.75
C GLU A 40 11.96 1.20 38.28
N SER A 41 11.57 2.33 38.91
CA SER A 41 11.34 2.40 40.36
C SER A 41 10.00 1.79 40.78
N SER A 42 9.13 1.46 39.82
CA SER A 42 7.81 0.86 40.08
C SER A 42 7.89 -0.55 40.68
N GLY A 43 9.03 -1.22 40.57
CA GLY A 43 9.24 -2.62 40.96
C GLY A 43 8.53 -3.64 40.06
N MET A 44 7.92 -3.20 38.96
CA MET A 44 7.29 -4.05 37.94
C MET A 44 8.29 -4.38 36.82
N SER A 45 8.12 -5.52 36.15
CA SER A 45 8.81 -5.75 34.92
C SER A 45 8.29 -4.80 33.82
N TYR A 46 9.07 -4.59 32.75
CA TYR A 46 8.62 -3.79 31.61
C TYR A 46 7.28 -4.31 31.04
N GLU A 47 7.14 -5.61 30.94
CA GLU A 47 5.93 -6.28 30.42
C GLU A 47 4.71 -6.01 31.29
N GLU A 48 4.83 -6.16 32.62
CA GLU A 48 3.76 -5.86 33.57
C GLU A 48 3.39 -4.36 33.59
N TYR A 49 4.38 -3.49 33.42
CA TYR A 49 4.17 -2.06 33.34
C TYR A 49 3.41 -1.67 32.06
N CYS A 50 3.80 -2.25 30.92
CA CYS A 50 3.14 -2.05 29.63
C CYS A 50 1.68 -2.54 29.65
N GLU A 51 1.42 -3.72 30.23
CA GLU A 51 0.06 -4.24 30.34
C GLU A 51 -0.85 -3.36 31.22
N LYS A 52 -0.26 -2.72 32.22
CA LYS A 52 -1.01 -1.93 33.20
C LYS A 52 -1.27 -0.49 32.78
N TYR A 53 -0.29 0.13 32.14
CA TYR A 53 -0.31 1.57 31.86
C TYR A 53 -0.20 1.90 30.37
N GLY A 54 0.19 0.94 29.52
CA GLY A 54 0.31 1.14 28.09
C GLY A 54 -1.00 0.87 27.35
N GLN A 55 -1.24 1.63 26.31
CA GLN A 55 -2.24 1.30 25.31
C GLN A 55 -1.62 0.34 24.30
N LYS A 56 -2.23 -0.82 24.12
CA LYS A 56 -1.78 -1.79 23.11
C LYS A 56 -1.93 -1.19 21.72
N VAL A 57 -0.82 -1.06 21.01
CA VAL A 57 -0.78 -0.58 19.64
C VAL A 57 -0.43 -1.75 18.74
N VAL A 58 -1.21 -1.93 17.70
CA VAL A 58 -0.95 -2.89 16.63
C VAL A 58 -0.40 -2.10 15.45
N ASP A 59 0.88 -2.28 15.16
CA ASP A 59 1.51 -1.66 14.01
C ASP A 59 1.55 -2.66 12.85
N TYR A 60 0.98 -2.25 11.73
CA TYR A 60 1.01 -3.01 10.49
C TYR A 60 2.08 -2.41 9.60
N ASN A 61 2.92 -3.25 9.02
CA ASN A 61 3.82 -2.78 7.98
C ASN A 61 3.03 -2.48 6.70
N GLU A 62 2.61 -1.24 6.52
CA GLU A 62 1.83 -0.78 5.37
C GLU A 62 2.55 -0.92 4.01
N LYS A 63 3.83 -1.31 4.02
CA LYS A 63 4.62 -1.57 2.81
C LYS A 63 4.61 -3.04 2.40
N ASP A 64 4.12 -3.91 3.27
CA ASP A 64 4.05 -5.34 3.07
C ASP A 64 3.07 -5.69 1.94
N GLY A 65 3.51 -6.54 1.03
CA GLY A 65 2.67 -7.02 -0.06
C GLY A 65 1.44 -7.79 0.41
N GLU A 66 1.51 -8.47 1.55
CA GLU A 66 0.34 -9.17 2.14
C GLU A 66 -0.68 -8.18 2.71
N TYR A 67 -0.22 -7.13 3.37
CA TYR A 67 -1.08 -6.03 3.80
C TYR A 67 -1.81 -5.41 2.59
N PHE A 68 -1.08 -5.15 1.51
CA PHE A 68 -1.68 -4.64 0.28
C PHE A 68 -2.77 -5.58 -0.26
N ILE A 69 -2.50 -6.88 -0.36
CA ILE A 69 -3.46 -7.88 -0.85
C ILE A 69 -4.73 -7.88 0.01
N ASN A 70 -4.58 -7.86 1.33
CA ASN A 70 -5.70 -7.86 2.25
C ASN A 70 -6.53 -6.58 2.14
N LEU A 71 -5.87 -5.42 2.12
CA LEU A 71 -6.53 -4.12 1.96
C LEU A 71 -7.31 -4.03 0.64
N MET A 72 -6.70 -4.43 -0.48
CA MET A 72 -7.36 -4.42 -1.78
C MET A 72 -8.55 -5.39 -1.81
N SER A 73 -8.45 -6.52 -1.14
CA SER A 73 -9.55 -7.49 -1.03
C SER A 73 -10.73 -6.93 -0.23
N GLU A 74 -10.47 -6.29 0.89
CA GLU A 74 -11.50 -5.65 1.71
C GLU A 74 -12.22 -4.53 0.95
N ILE A 75 -11.48 -3.68 0.25
CA ILE A 75 -12.06 -2.63 -0.58
C ILE A 75 -12.93 -3.24 -1.68
N LYS A 76 -12.42 -4.24 -2.40
CA LYS A 76 -13.12 -4.94 -3.48
C LYS A 76 -14.47 -5.47 -3.02
N ASP A 77 -14.56 -6.07 -1.83
CA ASP A 77 -15.80 -6.64 -1.29
C ASP A 77 -16.91 -5.59 -1.09
N THR A 78 -16.56 -4.31 -1.06
CA THR A 78 -17.53 -3.20 -0.97
C THR A 78 -18.01 -2.69 -2.32
N LEU A 79 -17.35 -3.06 -3.41
CA LEU A 79 -17.61 -2.52 -4.75
C LEU A 79 -18.86 -3.13 -5.38
N LYS A 80 -19.56 -2.28 -6.15
CA LYS A 80 -20.74 -2.67 -6.94
C LYS A 80 -20.48 -2.63 -8.44
N ASN A 81 -19.31 -2.16 -8.86
CA ASN A 81 -18.93 -2.03 -10.25
C ASN A 81 -18.02 -3.21 -10.63
N ASP A 82 -18.48 -4.09 -11.52
CA ASP A 82 -17.76 -5.30 -11.91
C ASP A 82 -16.42 -5.01 -12.58
N LYS A 83 -16.31 -3.92 -13.35
CA LYS A 83 -15.05 -3.55 -14.02
C LYS A 83 -14.02 -3.05 -13.02
N LEU A 84 -14.46 -2.19 -12.09
CA LEU A 84 -13.62 -1.73 -11.01
C LEU A 84 -13.18 -2.90 -10.11
N SER A 85 -14.10 -3.81 -9.79
CA SER A 85 -13.80 -5.04 -9.04
C SER A 85 -12.74 -5.89 -9.74
N LYS A 86 -12.78 -5.96 -11.08
CA LYS A 86 -11.77 -6.65 -11.88
C LYS A 86 -10.40 -5.97 -11.82
N ASP A 87 -10.35 -4.64 -11.75
CA ASP A 87 -9.09 -3.91 -11.60
C ASP A 87 -8.43 -4.20 -10.25
N PHE A 88 -9.24 -4.30 -9.18
CA PHE A 88 -8.73 -4.76 -7.88
C PHE A 88 -8.24 -6.20 -7.92
N ASP A 89 -8.95 -7.12 -8.62
CA ASP A 89 -8.46 -8.50 -8.81
C ASP A 89 -7.12 -8.52 -9.53
N THR A 90 -6.95 -7.68 -10.55
CA THR A 90 -5.68 -7.56 -11.28
C THR A 90 -4.54 -7.10 -10.36
N MET A 91 -4.75 -6.01 -9.60
CA MET A 91 -3.73 -5.51 -8.66
C MET A 91 -3.37 -6.53 -7.58
N ILE A 92 -4.35 -7.29 -7.06
CA ILE A 92 -4.12 -8.36 -6.09
C ILE A 92 -3.27 -9.48 -6.70
N GLU A 93 -3.59 -9.91 -7.91
CA GLU A 93 -2.83 -10.96 -8.61
C GLU A 93 -1.42 -10.47 -8.96
N ASP A 94 -1.27 -9.23 -9.44
CA ASP A 94 0.03 -8.65 -9.74
C ASP A 94 0.90 -8.58 -8.49
N MET A 95 0.35 -8.24 -7.32
CA MET A 95 1.12 -8.26 -6.08
C MET A 95 1.57 -9.68 -5.71
N ARG A 96 0.72 -10.70 -5.91
CA ARG A 96 1.11 -12.10 -5.70
C ARG A 96 2.23 -12.52 -6.65
N GLN A 97 2.15 -12.12 -7.92
CA GLN A 97 3.19 -12.39 -8.90
C GLN A 97 4.48 -11.63 -8.59
N ALA A 98 4.40 -10.38 -8.17
CA ALA A 98 5.55 -9.60 -7.73
C ALA A 98 6.29 -10.30 -6.59
N LYS A 99 5.59 -10.75 -5.55
CA LYS A 99 6.16 -11.51 -4.42
C LYS A 99 6.82 -12.82 -4.87
N ASN A 100 6.24 -13.51 -5.83
CA ASN A 100 6.74 -14.81 -6.28
C ASN A 100 7.92 -14.73 -7.24
N THR A 101 8.00 -13.68 -8.05
CA THR A 101 8.94 -13.58 -9.16
C THR A 101 9.99 -12.48 -9.00
N HIS A 102 9.73 -11.49 -8.15
CA HIS A 102 10.50 -10.24 -8.05
C HIS A 102 10.61 -9.53 -9.42
N ASP A 103 9.58 -9.60 -10.23
CA ASP A 103 9.50 -8.83 -11.47
C ASP A 103 8.84 -7.48 -11.19
N VAL A 104 9.61 -6.42 -11.36
CA VAL A 104 9.18 -5.05 -11.13
C VAL A 104 8.00 -4.63 -12.02
N GLN A 105 7.79 -5.32 -13.14
CA GLN A 105 6.70 -4.99 -14.05
C GLN A 105 5.34 -5.09 -13.36
N TYR A 106 5.12 -6.09 -12.51
CA TYR A 106 3.88 -6.21 -11.74
C TYR A 106 3.65 -5.02 -10.79
N ILE A 107 4.70 -4.51 -10.16
CA ILE A 107 4.60 -3.30 -9.32
C ILE A 107 4.27 -2.06 -10.15
N ILE A 108 4.85 -1.96 -11.36
CA ILE A 108 4.55 -0.87 -12.30
C ILE A 108 3.08 -0.95 -12.76
N ASP A 109 2.57 -2.14 -13.05
CA ASP A 109 1.19 -2.35 -13.49
C ASP A 109 0.19 -1.98 -12.38
N ILE A 110 0.45 -2.40 -11.13
CA ILE A 110 -0.32 -1.95 -9.95
C ILE A 110 -0.30 -0.42 -9.85
N TYR A 111 0.88 0.19 -9.99
CA TYR A 111 1.01 1.65 -9.91
C TYR A 111 0.18 2.35 -10.99
N HIS A 112 0.21 1.87 -12.23
CA HIS A 112 -0.58 2.44 -13.33
C HIS A 112 -2.07 2.38 -13.03
N ILE A 113 -2.59 1.21 -12.64
CA ILE A 113 -4.01 1.05 -12.32
C ILE A 113 -4.42 1.94 -11.15
N ALA A 114 -3.65 1.92 -10.05
CA ALA A 114 -3.95 2.71 -8.86
C ALA A 114 -3.88 4.23 -9.11
N HIS A 115 -2.87 4.67 -9.91
CA HIS A 115 -2.73 6.07 -10.31
C HIS A 115 -3.94 6.54 -11.14
N ASP A 116 -4.39 5.70 -12.08
CA ASP A 116 -5.51 6.04 -12.93
C ASP A 116 -6.84 6.02 -12.18
N MET A 117 -7.00 5.11 -11.21
CA MET A 117 -8.13 5.16 -10.28
C MET A 117 -8.15 6.47 -9.48
N ASP A 118 -7.02 6.89 -8.92
CA ASP A 118 -6.91 8.17 -8.20
C ASP A 118 -7.28 9.33 -9.12
N TYR A 119 -6.81 9.32 -10.34
CA TYR A 119 -7.06 10.36 -11.31
C TYR A 119 -8.53 10.42 -11.76
N TYR A 120 -9.09 9.29 -12.20
CA TYR A 120 -10.41 9.27 -12.83
C TYR A 120 -11.57 9.17 -11.84
N LEU A 121 -11.36 8.60 -10.64
CA LEU A 121 -12.44 8.31 -9.71
C LEU A 121 -12.45 9.20 -8.46
N LEU A 122 -11.28 9.60 -7.95
CA LEU A 122 -11.23 10.16 -6.61
C LEU A 122 -11.06 11.68 -6.56
N ARG A 123 -10.27 12.29 -7.46
CA ARG A 123 -9.88 13.69 -7.25
C ARG A 123 -9.98 14.61 -8.45
N TYR A 124 -9.69 14.11 -9.62
CA TYR A 124 -9.27 14.98 -10.71
C TYR A 124 -10.05 14.66 -11.97
N GLY A 125 -11.02 15.46 -12.30
CA GLY A 125 -11.44 15.55 -13.69
C GLY A 125 -10.28 16.11 -14.54
N SER A 126 -10.27 15.80 -15.82
CA SER A 126 -9.26 16.29 -16.79
C SER A 126 -9.01 17.80 -16.71
N GLU A 127 -10.00 18.56 -16.31
CA GLU A 127 -9.97 20.01 -16.09
C GLU A 127 -9.08 20.45 -14.92
N ASN A 128 -8.92 19.60 -13.91
CA ASN A 128 -8.16 19.94 -12.70
C ASN A 128 -6.68 19.56 -12.81
N MET A 129 -6.33 18.69 -13.75
CA MET A 129 -4.95 18.21 -13.95
C MET A 129 -4.14 19.02 -14.97
N ALA A 130 -4.79 19.87 -15.76
CA ALA A 130 -4.14 20.66 -16.81
C ALA A 130 -2.96 21.53 -16.32
N GLY A 131 -2.90 21.84 -15.00
CA GLY A 131 -1.77 22.56 -14.39
C GLY A 131 -0.61 21.67 -13.93
N TYR A 132 -0.77 20.34 -13.89
CA TYR A 132 0.20 19.41 -13.32
C TYR A 132 0.79 18.42 -14.35
N VAL A 133 0.15 18.24 -15.49
CA VAL A 133 0.56 17.29 -16.52
C VAL A 133 1.04 18.06 -17.75
N GLN A 134 2.32 17.91 -18.07
CA GLN A 134 2.92 18.54 -19.26
C GLN A 134 2.56 17.83 -20.57
N ASP A 135 2.22 16.55 -20.49
CA ASP A 135 1.83 15.73 -21.64
C ASP A 135 0.46 15.09 -21.39
N MET A 136 -0.57 15.69 -21.95
CA MET A 136 -1.96 15.20 -21.84
C MET A 136 -2.21 13.88 -22.58
N SER A 137 -1.29 13.41 -23.43
CA SER A 137 -1.45 12.14 -24.13
C SER A 137 -1.36 10.93 -23.18
N THR A 138 -0.66 11.08 -22.07
CA THR A 138 -0.57 10.05 -21.03
C THR A 138 -1.81 9.99 -20.13
N VAL A 139 -2.59 11.06 -20.08
CA VAL A 139 -3.77 11.21 -19.22
C VAL A 139 -5.00 10.51 -19.80
N ASN A 140 -5.00 10.22 -21.09
CA ASN A 140 -6.12 9.58 -21.78
C ASN A 140 -6.05 8.05 -21.81
N THR A 141 -5.06 7.46 -21.15
CA THR A 141 -4.89 6.02 -21.13
C THR A 141 -5.25 5.49 -19.73
N TYR A 142 -6.31 4.71 -19.64
CA TYR A 142 -6.63 3.95 -18.44
C TYR A 142 -6.10 2.52 -18.60
N TYR A 143 -5.29 2.06 -17.68
CA TYR A 143 -4.61 0.75 -17.79
C TYR A 143 -5.46 -0.44 -17.31
N GLY A 144 -6.54 -0.20 -16.59
CA GLY A 144 -7.43 -1.23 -16.06
C GLY A 144 -8.61 -1.58 -16.97
N ALA A 145 -9.58 -2.32 -16.42
CA ALA A 145 -10.79 -2.74 -17.10
C ALA A 145 -11.91 -1.69 -17.04
N LEU A 146 -11.78 -0.67 -16.21
CA LEU A 146 -12.75 0.40 -16.10
C LEU A 146 -12.82 1.18 -17.42
N GLU A 147 -14.01 1.36 -17.98
CA GLU A 147 -14.21 2.23 -19.12
C GLU A 147 -14.38 3.67 -18.63
N VAL A 148 -13.45 4.51 -19.02
CA VAL A 148 -13.54 5.95 -18.78
C VAL A 148 -14.35 6.53 -19.92
N TYR A 149 -15.50 7.10 -19.62
CA TYR A 149 -16.30 7.83 -20.60
C TYR A 149 -15.70 9.22 -20.82
N GLU A 150 -15.47 9.56 -22.09
CA GLU A 150 -15.14 10.91 -22.54
C GLU A 150 -16.28 11.90 -22.25
#